data_fcfbce530a04017001b88c4f6a7e885f
#
_entry.id   fcfbce530a04017001b88c4f6a7e885f
#
_cell.length_a   1.000
_cell.length_b   1.000
_cell.length_c   1.000
_cell.angle_alpha   90.00
_cell.angle_beta   90.00
_cell.angle_gamma   90.00
#
_symmetry.space_group_name_H-M   'P 1'
#
loop_
_entity.id
_entity.type
_entity.pdbx_description
1 polymer ?
#
loop_
_entity_poly.entity_id
_entity_poly.type
_entity_poly.pdbx_seq_one_letter_code
_entity_poly.pdbx_strand_id
1 'polypeptide(L)'
;MRKDTEKPSFFVRLATVIVDKRKLIFFLYACALLFCLFSRNWVSVCNDITEYLPDSTETRQGLTLMEEEFTTFGTARVMVSHVTRGIAEDLAEQIGEIEGVSSASLGDSIGAEEDGEAETPEDIASYFKGADALISVTFAGEEDDESALAAMEAIRELLAPYDFYIDSSVGDSQ
;
A
#
# COMPACT_ATOMS: atom_id res chain seq x y z
N MET A 1 -32.35 -53.42 -42.66
CA MET A 1 -31.24 -52.66 -42.01
C MET A 1 -31.61 -51.19 -42.04
N ARG A 2 -32.14 -50.66 -40.89
CA ARG A 2 -32.43 -49.22 -40.77
C ARG A 2 -31.11 -48.53 -40.37
N LYS A 3 -30.63 -47.65 -41.20
CA LYS A 3 -29.59 -46.66 -40.85
C LYS A 3 -30.31 -45.56 -40.09
N ASP A 4 -30.21 -45.60 -38.78
CA ASP A 4 -30.58 -44.50 -37.93
C ASP A 4 -29.57 -43.38 -38.14
N THR A 5 -30.01 -42.36 -38.89
CA THR A 5 -29.28 -41.11 -39.07
C THR A 5 -29.48 -40.28 -37.79
N GLU A 6 -28.82 -40.66 -36.71
CA GLU A 6 -28.77 -39.82 -35.52
C GLU A 6 -28.13 -38.47 -35.87
N LYS A 7 -28.92 -37.42 -35.73
CA LYS A 7 -28.39 -36.06 -35.87
C LYS A 7 -27.27 -35.90 -34.87
N PRO A 8 -26.06 -35.50 -35.30
CA PRO A 8 -24.93 -35.38 -34.36
C PRO A 8 -25.32 -34.43 -33.20
N SER A 9 -25.20 -34.93 -31.98
CA SER A 9 -25.44 -34.16 -30.77
C SER A 9 -24.65 -32.86 -30.81
N PHE A 10 -25.19 -31.78 -30.24
CA PHE A 10 -24.51 -30.47 -30.13
C PHE A 10 -23.04 -30.62 -29.69
N PHE A 11 -22.76 -31.50 -28.73
CA PHE A 11 -21.42 -31.79 -28.23
C PHE A 11 -20.50 -32.41 -29.30
N VAL A 12 -21.01 -33.29 -30.18
CA VAL A 12 -20.22 -33.89 -31.26
C VAL A 12 -19.85 -32.82 -32.30
N ARG A 13 -20.76 -31.91 -32.62
CA ARG A 13 -20.48 -30.78 -33.54
C ARG A 13 -19.44 -29.84 -32.91
N LEU A 14 -19.57 -29.52 -31.66
CA LEU A 14 -18.60 -28.68 -30.92
C LEU A 14 -17.23 -29.32 -30.89
N ALA A 15 -17.14 -30.61 -30.59
CA ALA A 15 -15.89 -31.35 -30.61
C ALA A 15 -15.23 -31.36 -31.97
N THR A 16 -16.01 -31.58 -33.07
CA THR A 16 -15.51 -31.55 -34.44
C THR A 16 -14.93 -30.18 -34.81
N VAL A 17 -15.63 -29.09 -34.46
CA VAL A 17 -15.14 -27.72 -34.70
C VAL A 17 -13.84 -27.44 -33.93
N ILE A 18 -13.74 -27.90 -32.68
CA ILE A 18 -12.53 -27.74 -31.87
C ILE A 18 -11.34 -28.48 -32.50
N VAL A 19 -11.55 -29.71 -32.97
CA VAL A 19 -10.48 -30.52 -33.59
C VAL A 19 -10.06 -29.96 -34.94
N ASP A 20 -11.03 -29.60 -35.81
CA ASP A 20 -10.76 -29.10 -37.16
C ASP A 20 -10.10 -27.71 -37.13
N LYS A 21 -10.51 -26.88 -36.19
CA LYS A 21 -10.04 -25.47 -36.02
C LYS A 21 -9.02 -25.30 -34.90
N ARG A 22 -8.35 -26.38 -34.48
CA ARG A 22 -7.41 -26.37 -33.34
C ARG A 22 -6.37 -25.23 -33.43
N LYS A 23 -5.83 -24.94 -34.61
CA LYS A 23 -4.85 -23.86 -34.80
C LYS A 23 -5.46 -22.47 -34.53
N LEU A 24 -6.71 -22.25 -34.93
CA LEU A 24 -7.43 -20.99 -34.74
C LEU A 24 -7.77 -20.81 -33.25
N ILE A 25 -8.18 -21.87 -32.56
CA ILE A 25 -8.46 -21.85 -31.12
C ILE A 25 -7.20 -21.57 -30.35
N PHE A 26 -6.07 -22.18 -30.74
CA PHE A 26 -4.77 -21.90 -30.11
C PHE A 26 -4.33 -20.44 -30.28
N PHE A 27 -4.53 -19.90 -31.49
CA PHE A 27 -4.26 -18.50 -31.78
C PHE A 27 -5.14 -17.54 -30.93
N LEU A 28 -6.45 -17.84 -30.87
CA LEU A 28 -7.39 -17.05 -30.07
C LEU A 28 -7.03 -17.09 -28.58
N TYR A 29 -6.63 -18.26 -28.08
CA TYR A 29 -6.17 -18.42 -26.70
C TYR A 29 -4.88 -17.62 -26.45
N ALA A 30 -3.92 -17.65 -27.37
CA ALA A 30 -2.70 -16.86 -27.26
C ALA A 30 -3.00 -15.35 -27.27
N CYS A 31 -3.93 -14.89 -28.12
CA CYS A 31 -4.39 -13.50 -28.13
C CYS A 31 -5.07 -13.12 -26.80
N ALA A 32 -5.90 -14.00 -26.24
CA ALA A 32 -6.55 -13.78 -24.96
C ALA A 32 -5.54 -13.67 -23.80
N LEU A 33 -4.51 -14.51 -23.78
CA LEU A 33 -3.42 -14.42 -22.81
C LEU A 33 -2.66 -13.10 -22.93
N LEU A 34 -2.31 -12.68 -24.15
CA LEU A 34 -1.65 -11.40 -24.38
C LEU A 34 -2.54 -10.24 -23.92
N PHE A 35 -3.83 -10.29 -24.23
CA PHE A 35 -4.79 -9.28 -23.76
C PHE A 35 -4.86 -9.23 -22.23
N CYS A 36 -4.88 -10.38 -21.55
CA CYS A 36 -4.87 -10.42 -20.10
C CYS A 36 -3.58 -9.82 -19.49
N LEU A 37 -2.42 -10.07 -20.13
CA LEU A 37 -1.16 -9.48 -19.70
C LEU A 37 -1.15 -7.95 -19.85
N PHE A 38 -1.70 -7.44 -20.94
CA PHE A 38 -1.84 -5.99 -21.13
C PHE A 38 -2.89 -5.37 -20.21
N SER A 39 -4.01 -6.07 -19.99
CA SER A 39 -5.12 -5.60 -19.16
C SER A 39 -4.75 -5.48 -17.67
N ARG A 40 -3.76 -6.25 -17.22
CA ARG A 40 -3.27 -6.16 -15.84
C ARG A 40 -2.80 -4.74 -15.47
N ASN A 41 -2.25 -4.00 -16.43
CA ASN A 41 -1.74 -2.63 -16.20
C ASN A 41 -2.85 -1.55 -16.26
N TRP A 42 -4.09 -1.93 -16.58
CA TRP A 42 -5.23 -1.01 -16.66
C TRP A 42 -6.14 -1.04 -15.43
N VAL A 43 -5.92 -2.01 -14.56
CA VAL A 43 -6.70 -2.13 -13.33
C VAL A 43 -5.93 -1.47 -12.22
N SER A 44 -6.32 -0.26 -11.85
CA SER A 44 -5.96 0.35 -10.57
C SER A 44 -6.94 -0.15 -9.51
N VAL A 45 -6.41 -0.68 -8.43
CA VAL A 45 -7.22 -1.04 -7.27
C VAL A 45 -7.28 0.19 -6.38
N CYS A 46 -8.45 0.82 -6.30
CA CYS A 46 -8.69 1.87 -5.34
C CYS A 46 -9.10 1.22 -4.02
N ASN A 47 -8.27 1.34 -3.00
CA ASN A 47 -8.54 0.84 -1.65
C ASN A 47 -9.35 1.84 -0.81
N ASP A 48 -9.62 3.03 -1.36
CA ASP A 48 -10.38 4.05 -0.67
C ASP A 48 -11.88 3.75 -0.72
N ILE A 49 -12.44 3.39 0.44
CA ILE A 49 -13.87 3.10 0.59
C ILE A 49 -14.72 4.35 0.31
N THR A 50 -14.14 5.53 0.46
CA THR A 50 -14.84 6.81 0.30
C THR A 50 -15.14 7.13 -1.17
N GLU A 51 -14.38 6.59 -2.12
CA GLU A 51 -14.62 6.76 -3.56
C GLU A 51 -15.92 6.11 -4.05
N TYR A 52 -16.43 5.11 -3.29
CA TYR A 52 -17.72 4.48 -3.60
C TYR A 52 -18.93 5.29 -3.11
N LEU A 53 -18.73 6.37 -2.36
CA LEU A 53 -19.82 7.24 -1.95
C LEU A 53 -20.27 8.15 -3.11
N PRO A 54 -21.59 8.26 -3.38
CA PRO A 54 -22.08 9.25 -4.35
C PRO A 54 -21.67 10.67 -3.99
N ASP A 55 -21.24 11.47 -4.96
CA ASP A 55 -20.77 12.86 -4.77
C ASP A 55 -21.80 13.77 -4.11
N SER A 56 -23.08 13.37 -4.16
CA SER A 56 -24.21 14.12 -3.56
C SER A 56 -24.39 13.88 -2.06
N THR A 57 -23.62 12.98 -1.44
CA THR A 57 -23.73 12.72 0.00
C THR A 57 -23.00 13.80 0.81
N GLU A 58 -23.58 14.22 1.94
CA GLU A 58 -22.95 15.18 2.85
C GLU A 58 -21.56 14.71 3.31
N THR A 59 -21.39 13.39 3.49
CA THR A 59 -20.12 12.78 3.86
C THR A 59 -19.06 12.98 2.78
N ARG A 60 -19.40 12.77 1.49
CA ARG A 60 -18.46 12.97 0.38
C ARG A 60 -18.08 14.46 0.25
N GLN A 61 -19.07 15.35 0.36
CA GLN A 61 -18.81 16.80 0.33
C GLN A 61 -17.92 17.24 1.50
N GLY A 62 -18.13 16.67 2.69
CA GLY A 62 -17.27 16.94 3.85
C GLY A 62 -15.85 16.44 3.65
N LEU A 63 -15.66 15.25 3.08
CA LEU A 63 -14.34 14.71 2.75
C LEU A 63 -13.63 15.57 1.69
N THR A 64 -14.31 15.93 0.61
CA THR A 64 -13.75 16.81 -0.43
C THR A 64 -13.33 18.17 0.15
N LEU A 65 -14.15 18.75 1.04
CA LEU A 65 -13.78 19.98 1.72
C LEU A 65 -12.56 19.80 2.63
N MET A 66 -12.45 18.65 3.31
CA MET A 66 -11.27 18.34 4.10
C MET A 66 -10.02 18.18 3.22
N GLU A 67 -10.12 17.48 2.08
CA GLU A 67 -9.01 17.31 1.12
C GLU A 67 -8.57 18.66 0.50
N GLU A 68 -9.52 19.58 0.24
CA GLU A 68 -9.23 20.89 -0.33
C GLU A 68 -8.66 21.91 0.69
N GLU A 69 -9.12 21.84 1.94
CA GLU A 69 -8.76 22.83 2.98
C GLU A 69 -7.67 22.32 3.94
N PHE A 70 -7.50 21.01 4.07
CA PHE A 70 -6.53 20.40 4.96
C PHE A 70 -5.60 19.48 4.18
N THR A 71 -4.35 19.83 4.10
CA THR A 71 -3.31 18.96 3.54
C THR A 71 -3.15 17.74 4.44
N THR A 72 -3.47 16.55 3.93
CA THR A 72 -3.24 15.29 4.64
C THR A 72 -1.82 14.85 4.39
N PHE A 73 -0.93 15.09 5.34
CA PHE A 73 0.45 14.63 5.26
C PHE A 73 0.53 13.12 5.29
N GLY A 74 1.44 12.57 4.50
CA GLY A 74 1.80 11.17 4.57
C GLY A 74 2.33 10.80 5.95
N THR A 75 2.00 9.61 6.43
CA THR A 75 2.47 9.09 7.72
C THR A 75 3.04 7.69 7.58
N ALA A 76 4.00 7.34 8.44
CA ALA A 76 4.49 5.98 8.55
C ALA A 76 4.76 5.60 10.00
N ARG A 77 4.57 4.32 10.29
CA ARG A 77 4.97 3.69 11.55
C ARG A 77 6.07 2.69 11.27
N VAL A 78 7.20 2.89 11.86
CA VAL A 78 8.40 2.07 11.70
C VAL A 78 8.65 1.31 12.98
N MET A 79 8.55 0.00 12.94
CA MET A 79 8.96 -0.86 14.05
C MET A 79 10.35 -1.41 13.75
N VAL A 80 11.28 -1.21 14.67
CA VAL A 80 12.64 -1.73 14.57
C VAL A 80 12.89 -2.70 15.71
N SER A 81 13.28 -3.93 15.36
CA SER A 81 13.50 -5.00 16.32
C SER A 81 14.98 -5.14 16.71
N HIS A 82 15.22 -5.70 17.89
CA HIS A 82 16.56 -5.99 18.43
C HIS A 82 17.45 -4.75 18.61
N VAL A 83 16.85 -3.62 18.95
CA VAL A 83 17.55 -2.37 19.22
C VAL A 83 17.46 -1.97 20.69
N THR A 84 18.44 -1.20 21.16
CA THR A 84 18.34 -0.52 22.45
C THR A 84 17.62 0.81 22.30
N ARG A 85 17.09 1.36 23.42
CA ARG A 85 16.41 2.65 23.41
C ARG A 85 17.29 3.76 22.79
N GLY A 86 18.58 3.84 23.17
CA GLY A 86 19.48 4.85 22.62
C GLY A 86 19.68 4.72 21.11
N ILE A 87 19.75 3.49 20.56
CA ILE A 87 19.80 3.27 19.11
C ILE A 87 18.48 3.70 18.44
N ALA A 88 17.35 3.46 19.10
CA ALA A 88 16.05 3.87 18.58
C ALA A 88 15.88 5.40 18.58
N GLU A 89 16.39 6.09 19.61
CA GLU A 89 16.45 7.55 19.66
C GLU A 89 17.33 8.11 18.54
N ASP A 90 18.54 7.55 18.36
CA ASP A 90 19.45 7.94 17.27
C ASP A 90 18.85 7.70 15.88
N LEU A 91 18.10 6.61 15.70
CA LEU A 91 17.41 6.31 14.44
C LEU A 91 16.26 7.28 14.17
N ALA A 92 15.47 7.64 15.20
CA ALA A 92 14.41 8.62 15.06
C ALA A 92 14.97 10.00 14.66
N GLU A 93 16.10 10.43 15.27
CA GLU A 93 16.80 11.67 14.89
C GLU A 93 17.29 11.62 13.45
N GLN A 94 17.95 10.54 13.04
CA GLN A 94 18.42 10.37 11.66
C GLN A 94 17.29 10.36 10.62
N ILE A 95 16.15 9.72 10.95
CA ILE A 95 14.96 9.73 10.10
C ILE A 95 14.40 11.15 10.00
N GLY A 96 14.37 11.90 11.09
CA GLY A 96 13.91 13.29 11.12
C GLY A 96 14.77 14.24 10.28
N GLU A 97 16.06 13.93 10.04
CA GLU A 97 16.95 14.70 9.19
C GLU A 97 16.81 14.41 7.66
N ILE A 98 16.03 13.38 7.29
CA ILE A 98 15.81 13.02 5.88
C ILE A 98 14.96 14.10 5.20
N GLU A 99 15.40 14.58 4.03
CA GLU A 99 14.63 15.52 3.21
C GLU A 99 13.27 14.91 2.82
N GLY A 100 12.19 15.63 3.09
CA GLY A 100 10.81 15.14 2.89
C GLY A 100 10.16 14.54 4.15
N VAL A 101 10.88 14.44 5.26
CA VAL A 101 10.33 14.13 6.57
C VAL A 101 10.07 15.44 7.32
N SER A 102 8.87 15.60 7.87
CA SER A 102 8.50 16.75 8.72
C SER A 102 8.84 16.52 10.18
N SER A 103 8.57 15.31 10.67
CA SER A 103 8.92 14.90 12.02
C SER A 103 9.07 13.39 12.13
N ALA A 104 9.96 12.96 13.02
CA ALA A 104 10.08 11.57 13.43
C ALA A 104 10.24 11.53 14.96
N SER A 105 9.46 10.69 15.62
CA SER A 105 9.46 10.56 17.07
C SER A 105 9.29 9.11 17.50
N LEU A 106 9.82 8.79 18.67
CA LEU A 106 9.51 7.52 19.32
C LEU A 106 8.07 7.54 19.84
N GLY A 107 7.31 6.52 19.49
CA GLY A 107 5.93 6.36 19.91
C GLY A 107 4.89 6.98 18.98
N ASP A 108 3.65 7.02 19.45
CA ASP A 108 2.47 7.42 18.67
C ASP A 108 2.18 8.93 18.78
N SER A 109 3.19 9.72 19.15
CA SER A 109 3.08 11.17 19.35
C SER A 109 3.09 11.92 18.01
N ILE A 110 2.12 11.61 17.15
CA ILE A 110 1.84 12.45 15.98
C ILE A 110 1.27 13.78 16.52
N GLY A 111 2.14 14.80 16.63
CA GLY A 111 1.73 16.15 17.00
C GLY A 111 1.70 16.45 18.51
N ALA A 112 2.28 15.62 19.37
CA ALA A 112 2.55 16.03 20.74
C ALA A 112 3.68 17.05 20.71
N GLU A 113 3.35 18.32 21.01
CA GLU A 113 4.34 19.31 21.33
C GLU A 113 5.12 18.81 22.55
N GLU A 114 6.44 18.94 22.51
CA GLU A 114 7.35 18.65 23.63
C GLU A 114 7.01 19.55 24.84
N ASP A 115 5.94 19.24 25.54
CA ASP A 115 5.79 19.69 26.89
C ASP A 115 6.80 18.89 27.73
N GLY A 116 7.92 19.50 28.09
CA GLY A 116 9.10 18.88 28.72
C GLY A 116 8.84 18.20 30.06
N GLU A 117 7.78 17.42 30.17
CA GLU A 117 7.51 16.53 31.28
C GLU A 117 8.29 15.21 31.08
N ALA A 118 8.90 14.72 32.13
CA ALA A 118 9.64 13.47 32.11
C ALA A 118 8.68 12.30 31.76
N GLU A 119 9.02 11.55 30.72
CA GLU A 119 8.26 10.37 30.30
C GLU A 119 8.04 9.40 31.45
N THR A 120 6.82 8.94 31.57
CA THR A 120 6.50 7.91 32.57
C THR A 120 6.88 6.51 32.05
N PRO A 121 7.08 5.53 32.94
CA PRO A 121 7.32 4.14 32.48
C PRO A 121 6.21 3.57 31.59
N GLU A 122 4.98 4.09 31.73
CA GLU A 122 3.84 3.67 30.90
C GLU A 122 3.95 4.26 29.49
N ASP A 123 4.41 5.51 29.36
CA ASP A 123 4.67 6.15 28.06
C ASP A 123 5.76 5.41 27.31
N ILE A 124 6.86 5.09 27.97
CA ILE A 124 7.96 4.31 27.39
C ILE A 124 7.48 2.93 26.91
N ALA A 125 6.63 2.26 27.69
CA ALA A 125 6.11 0.95 27.33
C ALA A 125 5.15 0.97 26.12
N SER A 126 4.64 2.13 25.72
CA SER A 126 3.80 2.30 24.54
C SER A 126 4.57 2.20 23.23
N TYR A 127 5.84 2.63 23.21
CA TYR A 127 6.66 2.66 22.00
C TYR A 127 7.95 1.82 22.09
N PHE A 128 8.32 1.35 23.29
CA PHE A 128 9.49 0.49 23.48
C PHE A 128 9.15 -0.71 24.34
N LYS A 129 9.13 -1.90 23.75
CA LYS A 129 8.76 -3.12 24.45
C LYS A 129 9.75 -4.23 24.19
N GLY A 130 10.47 -4.64 25.24
CA GLY A 130 11.49 -5.68 25.13
C GLY A 130 12.76 -5.15 24.44
N ALA A 131 12.89 -5.38 23.17
CA ALA A 131 13.97 -4.88 22.31
C ALA A 131 13.40 -4.35 20.98
N ASP A 132 12.12 -4.03 20.95
CA ASP A 132 11.41 -3.50 19.78
C ASP A 132 11.02 -2.06 20.05
N ALA A 133 11.33 -1.18 19.11
CA ALA A 133 11.01 0.25 19.17
C ALA A 133 10.03 0.61 18.06
N LEU A 134 9.07 1.48 18.37
CA LEU A 134 8.14 2.06 17.41
C LEU A 134 8.50 3.52 17.17
N ILE A 135 8.73 3.87 15.91
CA ILE A 135 9.02 5.24 15.47
C ILE A 135 7.86 5.69 14.59
N SER A 136 7.24 6.80 14.93
CA SER A 136 6.20 7.45 14.12
C SER A 136 6.83 8.53 13.27
N VAL A 137 6.54 8.53 11.98
CA VAL A 137 7.10 9.44 10.98
C VAL A 137 5.95 10.19 10.32
N THR A 138 6.09 11.52 10.19
CA THR A 138 5.19 12.37 9.40
C THR A 138 6.01 12.98 8.28
N PHE A 139 5.53 12.85 7.05
CA PHE A 139 6.17 13.42 5.87
C PHE A 139 5.77 14.89 5.68
N ALA A 140 6.57 15.65 4.94
CA ALA A 140 6.28 17.04 4.63
C ALA A 140 5.29 17.19 3.45
N GLY A 141 5.10 16.12 2.67
CA GLY A 141 4.20 16.06 1.53
C GLY A 141 3.03 15.11 1.75
N GLU A 142 2.13 15.05 0.78
CA GLU A 142 1.01 14.13 0.72
C GLU A 142 1.49 12.69 0.42
N GLU A 143 0.57 11.72 0.52
CA GLU A 143 0.87 10.29 0.36
C GLU A 143 1.49 9.94 -1.00
N ASP A 144 1.11 10.65 -2.06
CA ASP A 144 1.57 10.44 -3.45
C ASP A 144 2.66 11.44 -3.87
N ASP A 145 3.13 12.30 -2.96
CA ASP A 145 4.15 13.29 -3.28
C ASP A 145 5.50 12.61 -3.55
N GLU A 146 6.18 13.04 -4.61
CA GLU A 146 7.51 12.54 -5.00
C GLU A 146 8.53 12.71 -3.86
N SER A 147 8.43 13.78 -3.08
CA SER A 147 9.29 14.02 -1.91
C SER A 147 9.03 13.01 -0.78
N ALA A 148 7.78 12.66 -0.51
CA ALA A 148 7.41 11.67 0.49
C ALA A 148 7.82 10.25 0.07
N LEU A 149 7.66 9.92 -1.21
CA LEU A 149 8.11 8.65 -1.78
C LEU A 149 9.65 8.51 -1.72
N ALA A 150 10.39 9.57 -2.06
CA ALA A 150 11.85 9.58 -1.96
C ALA A 150 12.34 9.45 -0.49
N ALA A 151 11.69 10.15 0.43
CA ALA A 151 11.97 10.03 1.86
C ALA A 151 11.72 8.61 2.39
N MET A 152 10.62 7.97 1.96
CA MET A 152 10.32 6.58 2.32
C MET A 152 11.40 5.61 1.85
N GLU A 153 11.92 5.79 0.63
CA GLU A 153 13.02 4.96 0.11
C GLU A 153 14.31 5.19 0.90
N ALA A 154 14.63 6.44 1.25
CA ALA A 154 15.78 6.77 2.10
C ALA A 154 15.66 6.16 3.51
N ILE A 155 14.46 6.15 4.10
CA ILE A 155 14.19 5.47 5.38
C ILE A 155 14.45 3.96 5.26
N ARG A 156 14.00 3.32 4.19
CA ARG A 156 14.25 1.90 3.96
C ARG A 156 15.73 1.58 3.79
N GLU A 157 16.49 2.46 3.11
CA GLU A 157 17.92 2.31 2.95
C GLU A 157 18.66 2.48 4.29
N LEU A 158 18.28 3.47 5.09
CA LEU A 158 18.80 3.69 6.45
C LEU A 158 18.58 2.48 7.35
N LEU A 159 17.41 1.88 7.27
CA LEU A 159 17.00 0.75 8.12
C LEU A 159 17.47 -0.61 7.59
N ALA A 160 18.04 -0.69 6.39
CA ALA A 160 18.47 -1.95 5.78
C ALA A 160 19.38 -2.85 6.65
N PRO A 161 20.24 -2.31 7.57
CA PRO A 161 21.03 -3.11 8.49
C PRO A 161 20.24 -3.72 9.67
N TYR A 162 19.01 -3.29 9.88
CA TYR A 162 18.16 -3.67 11.01
C TYR A 162 17.04 -4.60 10.57
N ASP A 163 16.44 -5.30 11.55
CA ASP A 163 15.19 -6.04 11.33
C ASP A 163 14.03 -5.06 11.57
N PHE A 164 13.32 -4.70 10.52
CA PHE A 164 12.29 -3.66 10.59
C PHE A 164 11.01 -4.02 9.85
N TYR A 165 9.92 -3.41 10.28
CA TYR A 165 8.62 -3.44 9.62
C TYR A 165 8.10 -2.01 9.46
N ILE A 166 7.59 -1.67 8.29
CA ILE A 166 7.01 -0.35 8.00
C ILE A 166 5.54 -0.52 7.61
N ASP A 167 4.68 0.21 8.30
CA ASP A 167 3.29 0.45 7.95
C ASP A 167 3.15 1.93 7.57
N SER A 168 2.75 2.22 6.33
CA SER A 168 2.80 3.56 5.78
C SER A 168 1.61 3.84 4.89
N SER A 169 1.11 5.07 4.93
CA SER A 169 0.16 5.58 3.93
C SER A 169 0.87 5.97 2.61
N VAL A 170 2.19 6.24 2.67
CA VAL A 170 3.00 6.66 1.50
C VAL A 170 3.44 5.44 0.69
N GLY A 171 3.07 5.41 -0.60
CA GLY A 171 3.54 4.38 -1.54
C GLY A 171 2.86 3.01 -1.41
N ASP A 172 1.78 2.87 -0.67
CA ASP A 172 1.06 1.60 -0.46
C ASP A 172 0.06 1.25 -1.58
N SER A 173 0.15 1.93 -2.71
CA SER A 173 -0.69 1.69 -3.90
C SER A 173 -0.08 0.67 -4.89
N GLN A 174 0.65 -0.36 -4.38
CA GLN A 174 1.12 -1.46 -5.23
C GLN A 174 0.49 -2.80 -4.86
#